data_5ea2dfd84c1c6da8c13e994a45b1f7f5
#
_entry.id   5ea2dfd84c1c6da8c13e994a45b1f7f5
#
_cell.length_a   1.000
_cell.length_b   1.000
_cell.length_c   1.000
_cell.angle_alpha   90.00
_cell.angle_beta   90.00
_cell.angle_gamma   90.00
#
_symmetry.space_group_name_H-M   'P 1'
#
loop_
_entity.id
_entity.type
_entity.pdbx_description
1 polymer ?
#
loop_
_entity_poly.entity_id
_entity_poly.type
_entity_poly.pdbx_seq_one_letter_code
_entity_poly.pdbx_strand_id
1 'polypeptide(L)'
;MKVIIDSAIPYIRGIVEPYADVAYMAGAEITNDAVRYADALIIRTRTKVDATLLENSNVKFVATATIGSDHIDLEYCKRHGIKVCSAPGCNARGVLQWVAATLRHLVIKDCCTPQDYTLGVVGVGNVGSLVAQYARHWGFRVMECDPPRQEREGGDFHTIEEIAKECDIITLHTPLDTTTRHLISSTLIEMMRPKATIINASRGGVVDNRAVLHSDHRYAFDVWEGEPDLDPDVLAGAEIATPHIAGYSVQGKANATAMCIHALAKFFNLPLMKWYPDGITRPTPRLISWQELCQTIPSHYDISAESNELKTLASEFEALRNNYAYREEYF
;
A
#
# COMPACT_ATOMS: atom_id res chain seq x y z
N MET A 1 -18.78 -26.79 -3.45
CA MET A 1 -17.90 -25.81 -2.79
C MET A 1 -18.69 -24.53 -2.55
N LYS A 2 -18.65 -24.00 -1.34
CA LYS A 2 -19.31 -22.73 -0.98
C LYS A 2 -18.25 -21.65 -0.73
N VAL A 3 -18.37 -20.50 -1.37
CA VAL A 3 -17.41 -19.38 -1.26
C VAL A 3 -18.15 -18.14 -0.77
N ILE A 4 -17.61 -17.47 0.26
CA ILE A 4 -18.09 -16.16 0.70
C ILE A 4 -17.11 -15.10 0.20
N ILE A 5 -17.65 -14.08 -0.44
CA ILE A 5 -16.89 -13.03 -1.07
C ILE A 5 -17.33 -11.65 -0.53
N ASP A 6 -16.37 -10.82 -0.11
CA ASP A 6 -16.63 -9.43 0.24
C ASP A 6 -17.19 -8.71 -0.99
N SER A 7 -18.43 -8.19 -0.87
CA SER A 7 -19.18 -7.55 -1.95
C SER A 7 -18.51 -6.31 -2.54
N ALA A 8 -17.55 -5.72 -1.82
CA ALA A 8 -16.79 -4.55 -2.24
C ALA A 8 -15.50 -4.90 -3.04
N ILE A 9 -15.25 -6.19 -3.34
CA ILE A 9 -14.16 -6.59 -4.23
C ILE A 9 -14.62 -6.34 -5.68
N PRO A 10 -13.90 -5.47 -6.43
CA PRO A 10 -14.30 -5.15 -7.80
C PRO A 10 -14.02 -6.32 -8.76
N TYR A 11 -14.74 -6.36 -9.89
CA TYR A 11 -14.53 -7.27 -11.02
C TYR A 11 -14.75 -8.77 -10.74
N ILE A 12 -15.19 -9.18 -9.55
CA ILE A 12 -15.21 -10.60 -9.15
C ILE A 12 -16.55 -11.31 -9.45
N ARG A 13 -17.64 -10.53 -9.64
CA ARG A 13 -19.00 -11.09 -9.84
C ARG A 13 -19.10 -11.86 -11.16
N GLY A 14 -19.74 -13.03 -11.12
CA GLY A 14 -19.93 -13.90 -12.29
C GLY A 14 -18.74 -14.82 -12.60
N ILE A 15 -17.63 -14.70 -11.87
CA ILE A 15 -16.39 -15.43 -12.20
C ILE A 15 -16.30 -16.77 -11.47
N VAL A 16 -16.68 -16.82 -10.21
CA VAL A 16 -16.60 -18.03 -9.37
C VAL A 16 -17.89 -18.83 -9.40
N GLU A 17 -19.03 -18.20 -9.68
CA GLU A 17 -20.36 -18.79 -9.69
C GLU A 17 -20.52 -20.02 -10.62
N PRO A 18 -19.84 -20.12 -11.77
CA PRO A 18 -19.93 -21.36 -12.58
C PRO A 18 -19.30 -22.59 -11.89
N TYR A 19 -18.54 -22.40 -10.81
CA TYR A 19 -17.76 -23.44 -10.15
C TYR A 19 -18.13 -23.66 -8.67
N ALA A 20 -18.89 -22.73 -8.08
CA ALA A 20 -19.20 -22.73 -6.65
C ALA A 20 -20.54 -22.06 -6.34
N ASP A 21 -21.13 -22.43 -5.20
CA ASP A 21 -22.17 -21.65 -4.55
C ASP A 21 -21.54 -20.40 -3.91
N VAL A 22 -21.86 -19.21 -4.42
CA VAL A 22 -21.22 -17.96 -4.02
C VAL A 22 -22.19 -17.08 -3.26
N ALA A 23 -21.79 -16.62 -2.08
CA ALA A 23 -22.50 -15.60 -1.31
C ALA A 23 -21.68 -14.32 -1.22
N TYR A 24 -22.27 -13.19 -1.59
CA TYR A 24 -21.68 -11.86 -1.46
C TYR A 24 -22.20 -11.16 -0.21
N MET A 25 -21.29 -10.68 0.65
CA MET A 25 -21.63 -9.99 1.89
C MET A 25 -20.72 -8.78 2.07
N ALA A 26 -21.19 -7.74 2.76
CA ALA A 26 -20.28 -6.67 3.18
C ALA A 26 -19.24 -7.24 4.17
N GLY A 27 -17.98 -6.80 4.04
CA GLY A 27 -16.89 -7.39 4.84
C GLY A 27 -17.12 -7.35 6.35
N ALA A 28 -17.80 -6.30 6.86
CA ALA A 28 -18.17 -6.19 8.28
C ALA A 28 -19.33 -7.13 8.70
N GLU A 29 -20.08 -7.68 7.75
CA GLU A 29 -21.23 -8.58 7.99
C GLU A 29 -20.84 -10.07 7.89
N ILE A 30 -19.58 -10.37 7.54
CA ILE A 30 -19.08 -11.74 7.47
C ILE A 30 -18.86 -12.23 8.92
N THR A 31 -19.82 -13.01 9.43
CA THR A 31 -19.86 -13.53 10.80
C THR A 31 -19.54 -15.03 10.85
N ASN A 32 -19.29 -15.57 12.06
CA ASN A 32 -19.06 -17.00 12.25
C ASN A 32 -20.21 -17.87 11.71
N ASP A 33 -21.47 -17.47 11.93
CA ASP A 33 -22.61 -18.21 11.40
C ASP A 33 -22.63 -18.24 9.87
N ALA A 34 -22.25 -17.13 9.22
CA ALA A 34 -22.18 -17.05 7.76
C ALA A 34 -21.10 -17.99 7.20
N VAL A 35 -19.94 -18.08 7.85
CA VAL A 35 -18.81 -18.88 7.35
C VAL A 35 -18.85 -20.35 7.76
N ARG A 36 -19.77 -20.75 8.62
CA ARG A 36 -19.85 -22.11 9.20
C ARG A 36 -19.72 -23.22 8.14
N TYR A 37 -20.41 -23.07 7.02
CA TYR A 37 -20.44 -24.06 5.94
C TYR A 37 -19.70 -23.61 4.68
N ALA A 38 -18.91 -22.55 4.76
CA ALA A 38 -18.09 -22.09 3.67
C ALA A 38 -16.79 -22.89 3.56
N ASP A 39 -16.36 -23.21 2.35
CA ASP A 39 -15.07 -23.84 2.08
C ASP A 39 -13.96 -22.78 1.90
N ALA A 40 -14.32 -21.58 1.41
CA ALA A 40 -13.37 -20.51 1.13
C ALA A 40 -13.95 -19.12 1.41
N LEU A 41 -13.07 -18.20 1.76
CA LEU A 41 -13.35 -16.77 1.91
C LEU A 41 -12.47 -15.96 0.95
N ILE A 42 -13.05 -14.97 0.27
CA ILE A 42 -12.31 -13.93 -0.44
C ILE A 42 -12.72 -12.59 0.16
N ILE A 43 -11.79 -11.93 0.85
CA ILE A 43 -12.07 -10.83 1.75
C ILE A 43 -11.23 -9.58 1.47
N ARG A 44 -11.50 -8.52 2.22
CA ARG A 44 -10.70 -7.31 2.36
C ARG A 44 -10.47 -7.00 3.85
N THR A 45 -9.84 -5.86 4.12
CA THR A 45 -9.44 -5.44 5.48
C THR A 45 -10.58 -5.28 6.50
N ARG A 46 -11.85 -5.17 6.08
CA ARG A 46 -13.00 -5.02 6.98
C ARG A 46 -13.43 -6.34 7.65
N THR A 47 -12.97 -7.46 7.15
CA THR A 47 -13.24 -8.78 7.74
C THR A 47 -12.06 -9.19 8.61
N LYS A 48 -12.23 -9.21 9.92
CA LYS A 48 -11.22 -9.76 10.83
C LYS A 48 -11.29 -11.27 10.83
N VAL A 49 -10.19 -11.92 10.49
CA VAL A 49 -10.08 -13.39 10.42
C VAL A 49 -9.27 -13.90 11.60
N ASP A 50 -9.95 -14.42 12.58
CA ASP A 50 -9.38 -14.97 13.81
C ASP A 50 -10.18 -16.19 14.30
N ALA A 51 -9.86 -16.67 15.47
CA ALA A 51 -10.60 -17.78 16.12
C ALA A 51 -12.11 -17.50 16.22
N THR A 52 -12.49 -16.23 16.54
CA THR A 52 -13.91 -15.86 16.69
C THR A 52 -14.69 -16.08 15.40
N LEU A 53 -14.10 -15.75 14.26
CA LEU A 53 -14.72 -15.94 12.94
C LEU A 53 -14.70 -17.40 12.50
N LEU A 54 -13.58 -18.10 12.72
CA LEU A 54 -13.32 -19.38 12.05
C LEU A 54 -13.62 -20.62 12.90
N GLU A 55 -13.87 -20.47 14.21
CA GLU A 55 -14.13 -21.59 15.09
C GLU A 55 -15.36 -22.40 14.63
N ASN A 56 -15.22 -23.71 14.55
CA ASN A 56 -16.26 -24.66 14.10
C ASN A 56 -16.75 -24.37 12.64
N SER A 57 -15.95 -23.72 11.81
CA SER A 57 -16.23 -23.52 10.39
C SER A 57 -15.57 -24.60 9.51
N ASN A 58 -16.07 -24.74 8.29
CA ASN A 58 -15.50 -25.64 7.28
C ASN A 58 -14.41 -24.95 6.42
N VAL A 59 -14.04 -23.71 6.72
CA VAL A 59 -13.13 -22.89 5.92
C VAL A 59 -11.74 -23.54 5.84
N LYS A 60 -11.27 -23.75 4.62
CA LYS A 60 -9.93 -24.31 4.30
C LYS A 60 -9.04 -23.31 3.59
N PHE A 61 -9.62 -22.24 3.07
CA PHE A 61 -8.91 -21.26 2.25
C PHE A 61 -9.41 -19.84 2.52
N VAL A 62 -8.49 -18.91 2.68
CA VAL A 62 -8.76 -17.47 2.80
C VAL A 62 -7.85 -16.73 1.82
N ALA A 63 -8.43 -15.92 0.95
CA ALA A 63 -7.69 -14.96 0.14
C ALA A 63 -8.09 -13.53 0.53
N THR A 64 -7.12 -12.64 0.67
CA THR A 64 -7.41 -11.22 0.85
C THR A 64 -6.98 -10.42 -0.36
N ALA A 65 -7.91 -9.63 -0.93
CA ALA A 65 -7.65 -8.73 -2.05
C ALA A 65 -6.91 -7.45 -1.59
N THR A 66 -5.94 -7.65 -0.70
CA THR A 66 -5.07 -6.63 -0.11
C THR A 66 -3.63 -7.13 -0.02
N ILE A 67 -2.68 -6.23 0.11
CA ILE A 67 -1.27 -6.59 0.30
C ILE A 67 -1.02 -7.10 1.71
N GLY A 68 -1.40 -6.28 2.70
CA GLY A 68 -1.24 -6.60 4.12
C GLY A 68 -2.28 -7.64 4.58
N SER A 69 -1.89 -8.42 5.55
CA SER A 69 -2.71 -9.43 6.23
C SER A 69 -2.91 -9.12 7.72
N ASP A 70 -2.77 -7.85 8.11
CA ASP A 70 -2.85 -7.39 9.51
C ASP A 70 -4.19 -7.73 10.18
N HIS A 71 -5.23 -7.94 9.38
CA HIS A 71 -6.58 -8.35 9.80
C HIS A 71 -6.78 -9.87 9.88
N ILE A 72 -5.71 -10.67 9.64
CA ILE A 72 -5.77 -12.15 9.62
C ILE A 72 -4.81 -12.70 10.67
N ASP A 73 -5.31 -13.52 11.59
CA ASP A 73 -4.49 -14.32 12.51
C ASP A 73 -3.85 -15.48 11.74
N LEU A 74 -2.65 -15.22 11.20
CA LEU A 74 -1.89 -16.19 10.40
C LEU A 74 -1.50 -17.43 11.21
N GLU A 75 -1.22 -17.27 12.51
CA GLU A 75 -0.84 -18.39 13.39
C GLU A 75 -2.03 -19.29 13.69
N TYR A 76 -3.20 -18.70 13.92
CA TYR A 76 -4.43 -19.48 14.03
C TYR A 76 -4.69 -20.29 12.76
N CYS A 77 -4.67 -19.61 11.60
CA CYS A 77 -4.91 -20.26 10.31
C CYS A 77 -3.92 -21.41 10.05
N LYS A 78 -2.64 -21.18 10.31
CA LYS A 78 -1.58 -22.20 10.16
C LYS A 78 -1.83 -23.43 11.04
N ARG A 79 -2.17 -23.22 12.32
CA ARG A 79 -2.45 -24.31 13.26
C ARG A 79 -3.67 -25.13 12.87
N HIS A 80 -4.65 -24.54 12.18
CA HIS A 80 -5.88 -25.22 11.74
C HIS A 80 -5.83 -25.69 10.28
N GLY A 81 -4.66 -25.62 9.63
CA GLY A 81 -4.47 -26.07 8.25
C GLY A 81 -5.20 -25.22 7.20
N ILE A 82 -5.56 -23.98 7.55
CA ILE A 82 -6.23 -23.04 6.65
C ILE A 82 -5.20 -22.33 5.80
N LYS A 83 -5.29 -22.45 4.47
CA LYS A 83 -4.41 -21.77 3.54
C LYS A 83 -4.80 -20.30 3.45
N VAL A 84 -3.86 -19.40 3.74
CA VAL A 84 -4.02 -17.95 3.55
C VAL A 84 -3.21 -17.49 2.35
N CYS A 85 -3.79 -16.61 1.53
CA CYS A 85 -3.14 -15.93 0.42
C CYS A 85 -3.48 -14.44 0.46
N SER A 86 -2.48 -13.58 0.24
CA SER A 86 -2.66 -12.13 0.02
C SER A 86 -2.30 -11.78 -1.43
N ALA A 87 -2.38 -10.50 -1.77
CA ALA A 87 -2.07 -9.99 -3.10
C ALA A 87 -0.81 -9.09 -3.09
N PRO A 88 0.39 -9.62 -2.76
CA PRO A 88 1.60 -8.82 -2.65
C PRO A 88 1.97 -8.16 -3.97
N GLY A 89 2.25 -6.86 -3.95
CA GLY A 89 2.66 -6.09 -5.14
C GLY A 89 1.53 -5.73 -6.11
N CYS A 90 0.28 -6.11 -5.85
CA CYS A 90 -0.85 -5.86 -6.75
C CYS A 90 -1.00 -4.37 -7.13
N ASN A 91 -0.70 -3.47 -6.22
CA ASN A 91 -0.85 -2.01 -6.37
C ASN A 91 0.48 -1.26 -6.35
N ALA A 92 1.62 -1.95 -6.49
CA ALA A 92 2.93 -1.33 -6.33
C ALA A 92 3.16 -0.16 -7.30
N ARG A 93 2.61 -0.23 -8.51
CA ARG A 93 2.69 0.87 -9.49
C ARG A 93 1.80 2.05 -9.13
N GLY A 94 0.63 1.81 -8.54
CA GLY A 94 -0.20 2.88 -7.98
C GLY A 94 0.54 3.68 -6.91
N VAL A 95 1.23 2.98 -5.99
CA VAL A 95 2.07 3.63 -4.96
C VAL A 95 3.27 4.34 -5.61
N LEU A 96 3.92 3.73 -6.63
CA LEU A 96 4.98 4.39 -7.37
C LEU A 96 4.51 5.72 -7.97
N GLN A 97 3.32 5.78 -8.57
CA GLN A 97 2.78 7.02 -9.14
C GLN A 97 2.52 8.08 -8.06
N TRP A 98 2.02 7.67 -6.90
CA TRP A 98 1.84 8.57 -5.76
C TRP A 98 3.18 9.16 -5.29
N VAL A 99 4.20 8.32 -5.12
CA VAL A 99 5.56 8.75 -4.76
C VAL A 99 6.15 9.65 -5.85
N ALA A 100 5.97 9.31 -7.12
CA ALA A 100 6.44 10.12 -8.26
C ALA A 100 5.81 11.52 -8.28
N ALA A 101 4.50 11.61 -8.03
CA ALA A 101 3.78 12.88 -7.92
C ALA A 101 4.30 13.72 -6.74
N THR A 102 4.54 13.07 -5.60
CA THR A 102 5.12 13.71 -4.39
C THR A 102 6.54 14.22 -4.67
N LEU A 103 7.41 13.38 -5.24
CA LEU A 103 8.78 13.78 -5.58
C LEU A 103 8.80 14.96 -6.58
N ARG A 104 7.94 14.91 -7.60
CA ARG A 104 7.79 16.02 -8.53
C ARG A 104 7.34 17.30 -7.81
N HIS A 105 6.35 17.21 -6.94
CA HIS A 105 5.87 18.36 -6.15
C HIS A 105 7.02 19.01 -5.36
N LEU A 106 7.79 18.21 -4.62
CA LEU A 106 8.91 18.69 -3.81
C LEU A 106 10.01 19.34 -4.67
N VAL A 107 10.47 18.66 -5.72
CA VAL A 107 11.56 19.13 -6.58
C VAL A 107 11.20 20.44 -7.29
N ILE A 108 9.97 20.56 -7.80
CA ILE A 108 9.50 21.79 -8.47
C ILE A 108 9.33 22.94 -7.47
N LYS A 109 8.73 22.65 -6.29
CA LYS A 109 8.54 23.65 -5.23
C LYS A 109 9.86 24.27 -4.77
N ASP A 110 10.90 23.43 -4.66
CA ASP A 110 12.22 23.84 -4.22
C ASP A 110 13.06 24.49 -5.38
N CYS A 111 12.51 24.56 -6.60
CA CYS A 111 13.22 25.03 -7.80
C CYS A 111 14.53 24.26 -8.06
N CYS A 112 14.55 22.96 -7.76
CA CYS A 112 15.70 22.08 -7.88
C CYS A 112 15.53 21.07 -9.02
N THR A 113 16.51 20.17 -9.15
CA THR A 113 16.48 19.00 -10.05
C THR A 113 16.68 17.72 -9.25
N PRO A 114 16.30 16.53 -9.78
CA PRO A 114 16.50 15.26 -9.06
C PRO A 114 17.96 15.02 -8.62
N GLN A 115 18.93 15.51 -9.39
CA GLN A 115 20.37 15.36 -9.11
C GLN A 115 20.81 16.08 -7.83
N ASP A 116 20.04 17.07 -7.39
CA ASP A 116 20.32 17.83 -6.17
C ASP A 116 19.94 17.08 -4.89
N TYR A 117 19.26 15.92 -5.02
CA TYR A 117 18.73 15.15 -3.90
C TYR A 117 19.34 13.77 -3.78
N THR A 118 19.57 13.37 -2.52
CA THR A 118 19.76 11.98 -2.12
C THR A 118 18.44 11.44 -1.57
N LEU A 119 17.92 10.39 -2.20
CA LEU A 119 16.68 9.69 -1.81
C LEU A 119 17.02 8.42 -1.05
N GLY A 120 16.62 8.33 0.21
CA GLY A 120 16.65 7.11 1.00
C GLY A 120 15.38 6.29 0.77
N VAL A 121 15.53 5.05 0.34
CA VAL A 121 14.40 4.10 0.17
C VAL A 121 14.48 3.07 1.27
N VAL A 122 13.53 3.09 2.20
CA VAL A 122 13.46 2.20 3.35
C VAL A 122 12.39 1.13 3.13
N GLY A 123 12.81 -0.14 3.10
CA GLY A 123 12.00 -1.26 2.64
C GLY A 123 12.04 -1.40 1.11
N VAL A 124 12.86 -2.35 0.61
CA VAL A 124 13.13 -2.54 -0.83
C VAL A 124 12.40 -3.78 -1.34
N GLY A 125 11.12 -3.89 -0.98
CA GLY A 125 10.19 -4.93 -1.46
C GLY A 125 9.56 -4.58 -2.82
N ASN A 126 8.31 -5.00 -3.04
CA ASN A 126 7.60 -4.76 -4.31
C ASN A 126 7.48 -3.28 -4.70
N VAL A 127 7.24 -2.40 -3.73
CA VAL A 127 7.11 -0.96 -3.98
C VAL A 127 8.48 -0.30 -3.99
N GLY A 128 9.27 -0.48 -2.92
CA GLY A 128 10.55 0.23 -2.78
C GLY A 128 11.54 -0.08 -3.89
N SER A 129 11.56 -1.32 -4.41
CA SER A 129 12.39 -1.66 -5.58
C SER A 129 12.01 -0.86 -6.83
N LEU A 130 10.70 -0.68 -7.09
CA LEU A 130 10.23 0.14 -8.20
C LEU A 130 10.60 1.62 -7.99
N VAL A 131 10.36 2.14 -6.78
CA VAL A 131 10.70 3.54 -6.44
C VAL A 131 12.20 3.77 -6.62
N ALA A 132 13.06 2.89 -6.11
CA ALA A 132 14.50 3.01 -6.26
C ALA A 132 14.94 2.96 -7.74
N GLN A 133 14.36 2.05 -8.52
CA GLN A 133 14.65 1.92 -9.96
C GLN A 133 14.29 3.20 -10.72
N TYR A 134 13.07 3.70 -10.53
CA TYR A 134 12.60 4.90 -11.23
C TYR A 134 13.32 6.16 -10.76
N ALA A 135 13.57 6.31 -9.45
CA ALA A 135 14.30 7.45 -8.92
C ALA A 135 15.73 7.55 -9.48
N ARG A 136 16.44 6.42 -9.57
CA ARG A 136 17.76 6.39 -10.26
C ARG A 136 17.65 6.81 -11.72
N HIS A 137 16.63 6.31 -12.43
CA HIS A 137 16.39 6.70 -13.83
C HIS A 137 16.06 8.18 -13.98
N TRP A 138 15.39 8.79 -13.01
CA TRP A 138 15.11 10.24 -12.99
C TRP A 138 16.30 11.09 -12.58
N GLY A 139 17.36 10.48 -12.06
CA GLY A 139 18.61 11.16 -11.73
C GLY A 139 18.84 11.43 -10.24
N PHE A 140 17.99 10.94 -9.34
CA PHE A 140 18.26 10.97 -7.89
C PHE A 140 19.46 10.10 -7.54
N ARG A 141 20.26 10.51 -6.57
CA ARG A 141 21.16 9.62 -5.86
C ARG A 141 20.32 8.78 -4.90
N VAL A 142 20.36 7.45 -5.01
CA VAL A 142 19.49 6.55 -4.24
C VAL A 142 20.31 5.69 -3.30
N MET A 143 19.96 5.73 -2.02
CA MET A 143 20.43 4.85 -0.96
C MET A 143 19.29 3.92 -0.53
N GLU A 144 19.57 2.63 -0.34
CA GLU A 144 18.59 1.61 0.00
C GLU A 144 18.85 1.04 1.40
N CYS A 145 17.77 0.85 2.19
CA CYS A 145 17.81 0.22 3.50
C CYS A 145 16.75 -0.88 3.57
N ASP A 146 17.18 -2.13 3.70
CA ASP A 146 16.29 -3.30 3.91
C ASP A 146 17.06 -4.39 4.65
N PRO A 147 17.18 -4.33 5.99
CA PRO A 147 17.93 -5.30 6.77
C PRO A 147 17.49 -6.75 6.57
N PRO A 148 16.18 -7.11 6.52
CA PRO A 148 15.76 -8.47 6.25
C PRO A 148 16.16 -8.98 4.85
N ARG A 149 16.20 -8.09 3.86
CA ARG A 149 16.64 -8.45 2.51
C ARG A 149 18.16 -8.59 2.45
N GLN A 150 18.90 -7.71 3.10
CA GLN A 150 20.36 -7.79 3.21
C GLN A 150 20.79 -9.11 3.85
N GLU A 151 20.11 -9.55 4.92
CA GLU A 151 20.40 -10.83 5.58
C GLU A 151 20.16 -12.04 4.66
N ARG A 152 19.09 -12.02 3.85
CA ARG A 152 18.74 -13.13 2.94
C ARG A 152 19.58 -13.19 1.67
N GLU A 153 19.89 -12.02 1.10
CA GLU A 153 20.40 -11.91 -0.27
C GLU A 153 21.82 -11.33 -0.33
N GLY A 154 22.28 -10.72 0.78
CA GLY A 154 23.48 -9.89 0.77
C GLY A 154 23.25 -8.59 -0.01
N GLY A 155 24.32 -7.89 -0.36
CA GLY A 155 24.29 -6.66 -1.15
C GLY A 155 24.62 -5.41 -0.35
N ASP A 156 24.70 -4.27 -1.06
CA ASP A 156 25.10 -2.99 -0.48
C ASP A 156 23.86 -2.23 0.01
N PHE A 157 23.34 -2.61 1.17
CA PHE A 157 22.29 -1.86 1.85
C PHE A 157 22.92 -0.97 2.92
N HIS A 158 22.27 0.17 3.16
CA HIS A 158 22.65 1.12 4.21
C HIS A 158 21.86 0.87 5.48
N THR A 159 22.41 1.29 6.61
CA THR A 159 21.66 1.33 7.88
C THR A 159 20.64 2.47 7.86
N ILE A 160 19.64 2.42 8.75
CA ILE A 160 18.65 3.49 8.86
C ILE A 160 19.28 4.80 9.35
N GLU A 161 20.33 4.72 10.17
CA GLU A 161 21.09 5.87 10.66
C GLU A 161 21.89 6.54 9.53
N GLU A 162 22.46 5.77 8.59
CA GLU A 162 23.12 6.31 7.41
C GLU A 162 22.10 7.02 6.50
N ILE A 163 20.92 6.39 6.28
CA ILE A 163 19.82 7.02 5.53
C ILE A 163 19.41 8.35 6.18
N ALA A 164 19.24 8.39 7.51
CA ALA A 164 18.88 9.62 8.21
C ALA A 164 19.93 10.73 8.02
N LYS A 165 21.20 10.41 8.14
CA LYS A 165 22.30 11.40 8.06
C LYS A 165 22.60 11.90 6.66
N GLU A 166 22.35 11.09 5.63
CA GLU A 166 22.82 11.39 4.27
C GLU A 166 21.71 11.76 3.28
N CYS A 167 20.44 11.42 3.57
CA CYS A 167 19.35 11.62 2.62
C CYS A 167 18.60 12.94 2.85
N ASP A 168 18.25 13.59 1.74
CA ASP A 168 17.41 14.79 1.73
C ASP A 168 15.92 14.44 1.73
N ILE A 169 15.60 13.27 1.20
CA ILE A 169 14.24 12.71 1.18
C ILE A 169 14.33 11.26 1.61
N ILE A 170 13.45 10.83 2.52
CA ILE A 170 13.34 9.43 2.99
C ILE A 170 11.94 8.95 2.64
N THR A 171 11.83 7.86 1.88
CA THR A 171 10.55 7.25 1.52
C THR A 171 10.42 5.84 2.10
N LEU A 172 9.26 5.58 2.74
CA LEU A 172 9.03 4.39 3.56
C LEU A 172 8.10 3.40 2.86
N HIS A 173 8.55 2.14 2.73
CA HIS A 173 7.83 1.05 2.07
C HIS A 173 7.89 -0.25 2.88
N THR A 174 7.94 -0.14 4.20
CA THR A 174 8.00 -1.26 5.14
C THR A 174 6.62 -1.70 5.60
N PRO A 175 6.40 -2.96 5.98
CA PRO A 175 5.23 -3.36 6.75
C PRO A 175 5.29 -2.69 8.15
N LEU A 176 4.20 -2.76 8.90
CA LEU A 176 4.16 -2.37 10.30
C LEU A 176 4.23 -3.64 11.16
N ASP A 177 5.29 -3.78 11.91
CA ASP A 177 5.49 -4.83 12.91
C ASP A 177 6.28 -4.28 14.12
N THR A 178 6.73 -5.16 15.00
CA THR A 178 7.48 -4.78 16.20
C THR A 178 8.83 -4.13 15.91
N THR A 179 9.42 -4.38 14.73
CA THR A 179 10.72 -3.86 14.32
C THR A 179 10.61 -2.54 13.56
N THR A 180 9.45 -2.25 12.99
CA THR A 180 9.22 -1.07 12.14
C THR A 180 8.28 -0.05 12.78
N ARG A 181 7.66 -0.38 13.93
CA ARG A 181 6.87 0.59 14.68
C ARG A 181 7.75 1.74 15.17
N HIS A 182 7.35 2.97 14.81
CA HIS A 182 8.12 4.19 15.06
C HIS A 182 9.59 4.06 14.62
N LEU A 183 9.81 3.39 13.47
CA LEU A 183 11.13 3.32 12.85
C LEU A 183 11.71 4.72 12.64
N ILE A 184 10.86 5.67 12.21
CA ILE A 184 11.18 7.09 12.23
C ILE A 184 10.73 7.65 13.58
N SER A 185 11.58 7.49 14.57
CA SER A 185 11.42 7.96 15.94
C SER A 185 11.98 9.37 16.13
N SER A 186 11.69 10.00 17.28
CA SER A 186 12.30 11.29 17.65
C SER A 186 13.83 11.25 17.60
N THR A 187 14.44 10.17 18.09
CA THR A 187 15.90 9.99 18.05
C THR A 187 16.43 9.94 16.61
N LEU A 188 15.75 9.26 15.70
CA LEU A 188 16.18 9.19 14.31
C LEU A 188 15.98 10.55 13.61
N ILE A 189 14.89 11.25 13.91
CA ILE A 189 14.60 12.59 13.40
C ILE A 189 15.70 13.59 13.77
N GLU A 190 16.22 13.54 14.99
CA GLU A 190 17.34 14.39 15.43
C GLU A 190 18.64 14.12 14.64
N MET A 191 18.79 12.94 14.04
CA MET A 191 19.95 12.58 13.23
C MET A 191 19.79 12.99 11.75
N MET A 192 18.56 13.34 11.32
CA MET A 192 18.27 13.66 9.92
C MET A 192 18.93 14.96 9.48
N ARG A 193 19.18 15.06 8.19
CA ARG A 193 19.66 16.32 7.58
C ARG A 193 18.66 17.43 7.82
N PRO A 194 19.12 18.67 8.07
CA PRO A 194 18.21 19.81 8.22
C PRO A 194 17.23 19.92 7.05
N LYS A 195 15.94 20.08 7.34
CA LYS A 195 14.84 20.20 6.37
C LYS A 195 14.62 18.96 5.48
N ALA A 196 15.17 17.81 5.84
CA ALA A 196 14.88 16.58 5.14
C ALA A 196 13.36 16.31 5.11
N THR A 197 12.91 15.59 4.09
CA THR A 197 11.49 15.30 3.90
C THR A 197 11.22 13.82 4.13
N ILE A 198 10.18 13.50 4.90
CA ILE A 198 9.72 12.12 5.16
C ILE A 198 8.49 11.84 4.29
N ILE A 199 8.54 10.79 3.48
CA ILE A 199 7.42 10.31 2.66
C ILE A 199 6.94 8.98 3.22
N ASN A 200 5.66 8.89 3.64
CA ASN A 200 5.09 7.65 4.13
C ASN A 200 3.83 7.24 3.35
N ALA A 201 3.96 6.21 2.53
CA ALA A 201 2.87 5.53 1.83
C ALA A 201 2.81 4.04 2.21
N SER A 202 3.27 3.68 3.42
CA SER A 202 3.32 2.31 3.93
C SER A 202 2.27 2.04 5.00
N ARG A 203 2.57 2.39 6.27
CA ARG A 203 1.67 2.32 7.43
C ARG A 203 1.93 3.51 8.35
N GLY A 204 0.87 4.10 8.92
CA GLY A 204 0.97 5.27 9.78
C GLY A 204 1.94 5.09 10.94
N GLY A 205 1.81 4.00 11.68
CA GLY A 205 2.66 3.71 12.85
C GLY A 205 4.14 3.42 12.56
N VAL A 206 4.61 3.50 11.31
CA VAL A 206 6.05 3.45 10.99
C VAL A 206 6.76 4.76 11.36
N VAL A 207 6.02 5.86 11.38
CA VAL A 207 6.50 7.19 11.75
C VAL A 207 5.85 7.63 13.06
N ASP A 208 6.62 8.13 14.00
CA ASP A 208 6.11 8.87 15.15
C ASP A 208 5.61 10.24 14.65
N ASN A 209 4.31 10.35 14.41
CA ASN A 209 3.70 11.53 13.80
C ASN A 209 3.88 12.79 14.67
N ARG A 210 3.86 12.63 16.00
CA ARG A 210 4.08 13.77 16.92
C ARG A 210 5.53 14.23 16.95
N ALA A 211 6.48 13.29 16.87
CA ALA A 211 7.89 13.65 16.79
C ALA A 211 8.18 14.45 15.50
N VAL A 212 7.58 14.06 14.38
CA VAL A 212 7.72 14.78 13.10
C VAL A 212 7.09 16.17 13.19
N LEU A 213 5.88 16.30 13.78
CA LEU A 213 5.20 17.60 13.95
C LEU A 213 6.04 18.60 14.76
N HIS A 214 6.79 18.12 15.75
CA HIS A 214 7.63 18.98 16.60
C HIS A 214 9.05 19.20 16.05
N SER A 215 9.30 18.77 14.81
CA SER A 215 10.57 18.96 14.11
C SER A 215 10.47 20.01 13.00
N ASP A 216 11.62 20.42 12.45
CA ASP A 216 11.70 21.33 11.29
C ASP A 216 11.65 20.57 9.96
N HIS A 217 11.31 19.27 9.98
CA HIS A 217 11.26 18.43 8.79
C HIS A 217 9.93 18.52 8.07
N ARG A 218 9.98 18.43 6.75
CA ARG A 218 8.77 18.30 5.93
C ARG A 218 8.29 16.85 5.92
N TYR A 219 7.00 16.65 5.71
CA TYR A 219 6.45 15.31 5.57
C TYR A 219 5.27 15.26 4.59
N ALA A 220 5.20 14.15 3.86
CA ALA A 220 4.16 13.85 2.90
C ALA A 220 3.60 12.45 3.22
N PHE A 221 2.36 12.39 3.68
CA PHE A 221 1.76 11.16 4.20
C PHE A 221 0.49 10.79 3.44
N ASP A 222 0.43 9.50 3.06
CA ASP A 222 -0.80 8.83 2.62
C ASP A 222 -1.43 8.04 3.76
N VAL A 223 -0.63 7.68 4.76
CA VAL A 223 -1.03 6.85 5.91
C VAL A 223 -0.70 7.55 7.21
N TRP A 224 -1.54 7.37 8.22
CA TRP A 224 -1.52 8.16 9.44
C TRP A 224 -1.63 7.30 10.69
N GLU A 225 -1.06 7.72 11.80
CA GLU A 225 -1.41 7.15 13.09
C GLU A 225 -2.85 7.55 13.44
N GLY A 226 -3.62 6.60 13.96
CA GLY A 226 -4.98 6.84 14.43
C GLY A 226 -6.06 6.84 13.34
N GLU A 227 -5.73 6.48 12.05
CA GLU A 227 -6.77 6.35 11.01
C GLU A 227 -8.03 5.63 11.54
N PRO A 228 -9.23 6.14 11.27
CA PRO A 228 -9.56 7.30 10.43
C PRO A 228 -9.54 8.66 11.16
N ASP A 229 -9.31 8.67 12.48
CA ASP A 229 -9.35 9.87 13.33
C ASP A 229 -7.95 10.50 13.38
N LEU A 230 -7.69 11.41 12.41
CA LEU A 230 -6.38 12.03 12.26
C LEU A 230 -6.13 13.11 13.30
N ASP A 231 -4.87 13.24 13.75
CA ASP A 231 -4.42 14.39 14.51
C ASP A 231 -4.46 15.63 13.60
N PRO A 232 -5.27 16.68 13.93
CA PRO A 232 -5.48 17.83 13.05
C PRO A 232 -4.21 18.67 12.85
N ASP A 233 -3.33 18.73 13.83
CA ASP A 233 -2.08 19.49 13.73
C ASP A 233 -1.09 18.78 12.81
N VAL A 234 -1.00 17.45 12.90
CA VAL A 234 -0.20 16.64 11.99
C VAL A 234 -0.73 16.75 10.55
N LEU A 235 -2.06 16.70 10.36
CA LEU A 235 -2.67 16.86 9.05
C LEU A 235 -2.40 18.24 8.46
N ALA A 236 -2.55 19.30 9.24
CA ALA A 236 -2.33 20.68 8.79
C ALA A 236 -0.88 20.94 8.40
N GLY A 237 0.08 20.38 9.15
CA GLY A 237 1.52 20.52 8.90
C GLY A 237 2.06 19.73 7.72
N ALA A 238 1.34 18.74 7.20
CA ALA A 238 1.81 17.92 6.09
C ALA A 238 1.98 18.70 4.79
N GLU A 239 3.06 18.47 4.07
CA GLU A 239 3.28 19.01 2.71
C GLU A 239 2.26 18.45 1.74
N ILE A 240 2.10 17.13 1.75
CA ILE A 240 1.09 16.36 1.03
C ILE A 240 0.36 15.45 2.03
N ALA A 241 -0.96 15.41 1.94
CA ALA A 241 -1.84 14.62 2.79
C ALA A 241 -2.90 13.90 1.94
N THR A 242 -2.94 12.57 1.95
CA THR A 242 -3.96 11.80 1.22
C THR A 242 -4.60 10.73 2.12
N PRO A 243 -5.86 10.31 1.84
CA PRO A 243 -6.63 9.46 2.74
C PRO A 243 -6.38 7.95 2.51
N HIS A 244 -5.12 7.52 2.55
CA HIS A 244 -4.69 6.13 2.37
C HIS A 244 -5.10 5.55 1.01
N ILE A 245 -4.81 6.28 -0.06
CA ILE A 245 -5.17 5.98 -1.45
C ILE A 245 -3.98 5.84 -2.39
N ALA A 246 -2.74 5.91 -1.89
CA ALA A 246 -1.53 5.80 -2.72
C ALA A 246 -1.55 4.57 -3.64
N GLY A 247 -2.07 3.44 -3.14
CA GLY A 247 -2.22 2.21 -3.91
C GLY A 247 -3.54 2.06 -4.68
N TYR A 248 -4.39 3.10 -4.75
CA TYR A 248 -5.71 2.99 -5.37
C TYR A 248 -5.66 3.31 -6.85
N SER A 249 -5.52 2.27 -7.66
CA SER A 249 -5.55 2.32 -9.12
C SER A 249 -6.48 1.25 -9.70
N VAL A 250 -6.96 1.46 -10.92
CA VAL A 250 -7.79 0.50 -11.66
C VAL A 250 -7.04 -0.82 -11.77
N GLN A 251 -5.79 -0.78 -12.23
CA GLN A 251 -4.95 -1.96 -12.42
C GLN A 251 -4.58 -2.63 -11.09
N GLY A 252 -4.29 -1.84 -10.05
CA GLY A 252 -4.01 -2.38 -8.72
C GLY A 252 -5.19 -3.17 -8.14
N LYS A 253 -6.41 -2.65 -8.31
CA LYS A 253 -7.64 -3.36 -7.90
C LYS A 253 -7.88 -4.61 -8.73
N ALA A 254 -7.71 -4.53 -10.06
CA ALA A 254 -7.83 -5.67 -10.96
C ALA A 254 -6.80 -6.77 -10.64
N ASN A 255 -5.54 -6.38 -10.39
CA ASN A 255 -4.48 -7.30 -10.01
C ASN A 255 -4.80 -8.02 -8.68
N ALA A 256 -5.27 -7.29 -7.66
CA ALA A 256 -5.62 -7.89 -6.37
C ALA A 256 -6.71 -8.94 -6.52
N THR A 257 -7.77 -8.64 -7.28
CA THR A 257 -8.85 -9.59 -7.56
C THR A 257 -8.33 -10.80 -8.34
N ALA A 258 -7.56 -10.58 -9.40
CA ALA A 258 -7.00 -11.66 -10.21
C ALA A 258 -6.09 -12.58 -9.38
N MET A 259 -5.25 -12.03 -8.49
CA MET A 259 -4.40 -12.82 -7.60
C MET A 259 -5.21 -13.69 -6.64
N CYS A 260 -6.32 -13.17 -6.07
CA CYS A 260 -7.22 -13.96 -5.24
C CYS A 260 -7.88 -15.10 -6.05
N ILE A 261 -8.36 -14.81 -7.26
CA ILE A 261 -8.96 -15.83 -8.15
C ILE A 261 -7.94 -16.89 -8.54
N HIS A 262 -6.71 -16.51 -8.87
CA HIS A 262 -5.65 -17.47 -9.20
C HIS A 262 -5.29 -18.35 -7.99
N ALA A 263 -5.22 -17.76 -6.78
CA ALA A 263 -4.94 -18.53 -5.57
C ALA A 263 -6.07 -19.52 -5.25
N LEU A 264 -7.34 -19.08 -5.36
CA LEU A 264 -8.50 -19.96 -5.23
C LEU A 264 -8.48 -21.08 -6.28
N ALA A 265 -8.24 -20.71 -7.55
CA ALA A 265 -8.17 -21.64 -8.66
C ALA A 265 -7.09 -22.71 -8.47
N LYS A 266 -5.92 -22.30 -7.99
CA LYS A 266 -4.82 -23.21 -7.67
C LYS A 266 -5.19 -24.18 -6.54
N PHE A 267 -5.85 -23.69 -5.49
CA PHE A 267 -6.18 -24.49 -4.31
C PHE A 267 -7.28 -25.51 -4.60
N PHE A 268 -8.32 -25.12 -5.35
CA PHE A 268 -9.48 -25.97 -5.68
C PHE A 268 -9.44 -26.59 -7.09
N ASN A 269 -8.33 -26.43 -7.81
CA ASN A 269 -8.14 -26.94 -9.17
C ASN A 269 -9.20 -26.44 -10.17
N LEU A 270 -9.45 -25.13 -10.20
CA LEU A 270 -10.41 -24.49 -11.10
C LEU A 270 -9.72 -23.98 -12.37
N PRO A 271 -10.42 -23.89 -13.53
CA PRO A 271 -9.83 -23.42 -14.79
C PRO A 271 -9.72 -21.88 -14.87
N LEU A 272 -9.37 -21.21 -13.78
CA LEU A 272 -9.33 -19.74 -13.65
C LEU A 272 -7.90 -19.18 -13.50
N MET A 273 -6.87 -20.01 -13.67
CA MET A 273 -5.45 -19.62 -13.47
C MET A 273 -4.94 -18.49 -14.37
N LYS A 274 -5.62 -18.21 -15.49
CA LYS A 274 -5.25 -17.13 -16.42
C LYS A 274 -6.27 -15.99 -16.45
N TRP A 275 -7.27 -16.05 -15.60
CA TRP A 275 -8.32 -15.05 -15.57
C TRP A 275 -7.78 -13.67 -15.23
N TYR A 276 -8.30 -12.66 -15.88
CA TYR A 276 -8.09 -11.24 -15.57
C TYR A 276 -9.36 -10.48 -15.97
N PRO A 277 -9.73 -9.39 -15.26
CA PRO A 277 -10.95 -8.67 -15.58
C PRO A 277 -11.00 -8.16 -17.02
N ASP A 278 -12.12 -8.40 -17.70
CA ASP A 278 -12.35 -7.89 -19.05
C ASP A 278 -12.41 -6.36 -19.05
N GLY A 279 -11.91 -5.75 -20.12
CA GLY A 279 -11.91 -4.30 -20.30
C GLY A 279 -10.84 -3.56 -19.50
N ILE A 280 -10.06 -4.23 -18.64
CA ILE A 280 -8.93 -3.63 -17.94
C ILE A 280 -7.63 -4.00 -18.64
N THR A 281 -6.98 -3.00 -19.23
CA THR A 281 -5.67 -3.19 -19.85
C THR A 281 -4.60 -3.35 -18.77
N ARG A 282 -3.83 -4.43 -18.86
CA ARG A 282 -2.64 -4.58 -18.01
C ARG A 282 -1.62 -3.52 -18.41
N PRO A 283 -1.06 -2.75 -17.47
CA PRO A 283 -0.08 -1.75 -17.83
C PRO A 283 1.15 -2.44 -18.42
N THR A 284 1.69 -1.87 -19.48
CA THR A 284 3.02 -2.23 -19.97
C THR A 284 4.03 -1.37 -19.23
N PRO A 285 4.82 -1.95 -18.31
CA PRO A 285 5.82 -1.19 -17.57
C PRO A 285 6.82 -0.54 -18.51
N ARG A 286 7.00 0.77 -18.39
CA ARG A 286 8.04 1.51 -19.12
C ARG A 286 8.69 2.54 -18.20
N LEU A 287 9.97 2.73 -18.35
CA LEU A 287 10.69 3.79 -17.67
C LEU A 287 10.44 5.11 -18.44
N ILE A 288 9.80 6.07 -17.78
CA ILE A 288 9.62 7.42 -18.31
C ILE A 288 10.72 8.33 -17.78
N SER A 289 11.15 9.31 -18.58
CA SER A 289 12.13 10.31 -18.13
C SER A 289 11.51 11.27 -17.10
N TRP A 290 12.37 11.95 -16.32
CA TRP A 290 11.91 13.00 -15.40
C TRP A 290 11.13 14.10 -16.12
N GLN A 291 11.61 14.51 -17.30
CA GLN A 291 10.94 15.52 -18.11
C GLN A 291 9.54 15.05 -18.53
N GLU A 292 9.41 13.82 -19.01
CA GLU A 292 8.12 13.24 -19.37
C GLU A 292 7.18 13.14 -18.15
N LEU A 293 7.68 12.69 -17.01
CA LEU A 293 6.92 12.67 -15.76
C LEU A 293 6.38 14.05 -15.42
N CYS A 294 7.23 15.07 -15.42
CA CYS A 294 6.82 16.44 -15.10
C CYS A 294 5.73 17.00 -16.03
N GLN A 295 5.75 16.61 -17.30
CA GLN A 295 4.78 17.06 -18.30
C GLN A 295 3.45 16.30 -18.22
N THR A 296 3.48 15.01 -17.90
CA THR A 296 2.31 14.13 -18.04
C THR A 296 1.57 13.89 -16.73
N ILE A 297 2.26 13.75 -15.60
CA ILE A 297 1.61 13.36 -14.35
C ILE A 297 0.51 14.32 -13.89
N PRO A 298 0.57 15.66 -14.09
CA PRO A 298 -0.50 16.55 -13.67
C PRO A 298 -1.85 16.30 -14.34
N SER A 299 -1.84 15.70 -15.54
CA SER A 299 -3.08 15.34 -16.25
C SER A 299 -3.61 13.96 -15.88
N HIS A 300 -2.80 13.12 -15.24
CA HIS A 300 -3.17 11.78 -14.79
C HIS A 300 -3.43 11.71 -13.29
N TYR A 301 -2.75 12.56 -12.52
CA TYR A 301 -2.80 12.52 -11.06
C TYR A 301 -2.46 13.87 -10.43
N ASP A 302 -3.45 14.60 -9.95
CA ASP A 302 -3.26 15.86 -9.22
C ASP A 302 -3.23 15.62 -7.71
N ILE A 303 -2.05 15.27 -7.20
CA ILE A 303 -1.84 14.99 -5.76
C ILE A 303 -2.09 16.23 -4.89
N SER A 304 -1.91 17.43 -5.43
CA SER A 304 -2.13 18.68 -4.68
C SER A 304 -3.62 18.93 -4.45
N ALA A 305 -4.47 18.63 -5.45
CA ALA A 305 -5.92 18.71 -5.31
C ALA A 305 -6.42 17.72 -4.23
N GLU A 306 -5.98 16.46 -4.26
CA GLU A 306 -6.35 15.46 -3.26
C GLU A 306 -5.88 15.85 -1.85
N SER A 307 -4.66 16.40 -1.74
CA SER A 307 -4.13 16.89 -0.47
C SER A 307 -4.98 18.04 0.13
N ASN A 308 -5.38 18.98 -0.71
CA ASN A 308 -6.24 20.10 -0.29
C ASN A 308 -7.64 19.60 0.10
N GLU A 309 -8.18 18.61 -0.61
CA GLU A 309 -9.48 18.02 -0.31
C GLU A 309 -9.46 17.37 1.09
N LEU A 310 -8.49 16.50 1.39
CA LEU A 310 -8.39 15.88 2.72
C LEU A 310 -8.20 16.93 3.82
N LYS A 311 -7.34 17.93 3.63
CA LYS A 311 -7.12 19.00 4.62
C LYS A 311 -8.39 19.80 4.89
N THR A 312 -9.26 19.95 3.91
CA THR A 312 -10.54 20.67 4.03
C THR A 312 -11.62 19.79 4.65
N LEU A 313 -11.62 18.50 4.36
CA LEU A 313 -12.66 17.54 4.74
C LEU A 313 -12.09 16.42 5.64
N ALA A 314 -11.29 16.76 6.64
CA ALA A 314 -10.61 15.79 7.50
C ALA A 314 -11.56 14.79 8.18
N SER A 315 -12.76 15.21 8.58
CA SER A 315 -13.80 14.36 9.16
C SER A 315 -14.38 13.33 8.18
N GLU A 316 -14.18 13.52 6.88
CA GLU A 316 -14.68 12.69 5.81
C GLU A 316 -13.63 11.67 5.30
N PHE A 317 -12.56 11.42 6.07
CA PHE A 317 -11.44 10.55 5.66
C PHE A 317 -11.91 9.22 5.07
N GLU A 318 -12.81 8.51 5.76
CA GLU A 318 -13.33 7.23 5.26
C GLU A 318 -14.20 7.39 4.01
N ALA A 319 -15.00 8.46 3.92
CA ALA A 319 -15.84 8.72 2.75
C ALA A 319 -14.98 9.04 1.52
N LEU A 320 -13.97 9.90 1.67
CA LEU A 320 -12.99 10.20 0.62
C LEU A 320 -12.28 8.95 0.13
N ARG A 321 -11.83 8.10 1.06
CA ARG A 321 -11.15 6.83 0.74
C ARG A 321 -12.09 5.83 0.05
N ASN A 322 -13.33 5.66 0.54
CA ASN A 322 -14.25 4.66 0.05
C ASN A 322 -14.86 5.03 -1.33
N ASN A 323 -15.04 6.32 -1.59
CA ASN A 323 -15.61 6.85 -2.83
C ASN A 323 -14.55 7.26 -3.85
N TYR A 324 -13.27 6.99 -3.57
CA TYR A 324 -12.17 7.39 -4.44
C TYR A 324 -12.32 6.81 -5.85
N ALA A 325 -12.32 7.68 -6.87
CA ALA A 325 -12.27 7.29 -8.26
C ALA A 325 -10.87 6.76 -8.60
N TYR A 326 -10.77 5.45 -8.89
CA TYR A 326 -9.47 4.82 -9.14
C TYR A 326 -8.78 5.43 -10.35
N ARG A 327 -7.54 5.91 -10.16
CA ARG A 327 -6.71 6.42 -11.24
C ARG A 327 -6.12 5.29 -12.09
N GLU A 328 -5.80 5.61 -13.33
CA GLU A 328 -5.10 4.69 -14.24
C GLU A 328 -3.58 4.68 -13.98
N GLU A 329 -2.97 3.50 -14.05
CA GLU A 329 -1.52 3.36 -14.08
C GLU A 329 -1.03 3.58 -15.51
N TYR A 330 -0.26 4.64 -15.78
CA TYR A 330 0.16 4.99 -17.16
C TYR A 330 1.65 4.76 -17.44
N PHE A 331 2.47 4.42 -16.42
CA PHE A 331 3.87 4.05 -16.58
C PHE A 331 4.32 2.97 -15.60
#